data_c56ed140df0526aca5d7148bda5de81d
#
_entry.id   c56ed140df0526aca5d7148bda5de81d
#
_cell.length_a   1.000
_cell.length_b   1.000
_cell.length_c   1.000
_cell.angle_alpha   90.00
_cell.angle_beta   90.00
_cell.angle_gamma   90.00
#
_symmetry.space_group_name_H-M   'P 1'
#
loop_
_entity.id
_entity.type
_entity.pdbx_description
1 polymer ?
#
loop_
_entity_poly.entity_id
_entity_poly.type
_entity_poly.pdbx_seq_one_letter_code
_entity_poly.pdbx_strand_id
1 'polypeptide(L)'
;HVQNSFTSFPEFGVASFSINPEYDTVEILKKYELENQITNSNWNLMTGDRKEIYRLANEGFNLYTAASPEFVDGFEHSGYFALVDKEGYIRCRSDKFGNPQVYYKGSVDFKEKLDINGESEEISILKEDLLKLLSE
;
A
#
# COMPACT_ATOMS: atom_id res chain seq x y z
N HIS A 1 -4.98 -11.17 -1.65
CA HIS A 1 -5.95 -11.05 -2.76
C HIS A 1 -5.36 -10.37 -3.99
N VAL A 2 -4.76 -9.19 -3.85
CA VAL A 2 -4.23 -8.41 -4.99
C VAL A 2 -3.23 -9.23 -5.80
N GLN A 3 -2.20 -9.81 -5.17
CA GLN A 3 -1.18 -10.57 -5.87
C GLN A 3 -1.76 -11.70 -6.74
N ASN A 4 -2.78 -12.41 -6.24
CA ASN A 4 -3.38 -13.55 -6.97
C ASN A 4 -4.18 -13.11 -8.20
N SER A 5 -4.65 -11.87 -8.21
CA SER A 5 -5.42 -11.34 -9.34
C SER A 5 -4.52 -10.88 -10.49
N PHE A 6 -3.23 -10.64 -10.24
CA PHE A 6 -2.31 -10.03 -11.21
C PHE A 6 -1.07 -10.87 -11.52
N THR A 7 -1.10 -12.17 -11.24
CA THR A 7 0.01 -13.10 -11.51
C THR A 7 0.38 -13.22 -12.99
N SER A 8 -0.57 -12.94 -13.90
CA SER A 8 -0.36 -12.99 -15.35
C SER A 8 0.20 -11.69 -15.95
N PHE A 9 0.39 -10.66 -15.12
CA PHE A 9 0.91 -9.36 -15.56
C PHE A 9 2.35 -9.19 -15.06
N PRO A 10 3.36 -9.44 -15.91
CA PRO A 10 4.77 -9.35 -15.50
C PRO A 10 5.22 -7.92 -15.14
N GLU A 11 4.53 -6.91 -15.65
CA GLU A 11 4.75 -5.49 -15.35
C GLU A 11 4.15 -5.04 -14.01
N PHE A 12 3.25 -5.84 -13.42
CA PHE A 12 2.67 -5.54 -12.11
C PHE A 12 3.69 -5.80 -10.99
N GLY A 13 3.83 -4.84 -10.10
CA GLY A 13 4.66 -4.96 -8.90
C GLY A 13 4.06 -4.23 -7.72
N VAL A 14 4.51 -4.59 -6.53
CA VAL A 14 4.15 -3.93 -5.27
C VAL A 14 5.42 -3.55 -4.53
N ALA A 15 5.50 -2.33 -4.03
CA ALA A 15 6.51 -1.87 -3.10
C ALA A 15 5.84 -1.53 -1.76
N SER A 16 6.19 -2.25 -0.71
CA SER A 16 5.70 -2.02 0.65
C SER A 16 6.85 -1.55 1.51
N PHE A 17 6.75 -0.35 2.07
CA PHE A 17 7.80 0.25 2.89
C PHE A 17 7.48 0.10 4.38
N SER A 18 8.46 -0.37 5.15
CA SER A 18 8.36 -0.36 6.61
C SER A 18 8.35 1.07 7.13
N ILE A 19 7.47 1.34 8.10
CA ILE A 19 7.45 2.59 8.88
C ILE A 19 8.28 2.49 10.16
N ASN A 20 8.77 1.28 10.50
CA ASN A 20 9.60 1.00 11.66
C ASN A 20 10.90 0.27 11.25
N PRO A 21 11.74 0.89 10.41
CA PRO A 21 12.88 0.21 9.80
C PRO A 21 13.96 -0.25 10.79
N GLU A 22 14.02 0.33 11.99
CA GLU A 22 14.94 -0.13 13.03
C GLU A 22 14.54 -1.49 13.61
N TYR A 23 13.26 -1.82 13.61
CA TYR A 23 12.73 -3.12 14.01
C TYR A 23 12.62 -4.08 12.82
N ASP A 24 12.11 -3.61 11.69
CA ASP A 24 11.85 -4.39 10.48
C ASP A 24 13.14 -4.61 9.69
N THR A 25 14.01 -5.46 10.22
CA THR A 25 15.20 -5.91 9.52
C THR A 25 14.85 -6.79 8.32
N VAL A 26 15.82 -7.06 7.45
CA VAL A 26 15.63 -7.94 6.29
C VAL A 26 15.14 -9.33 6.71
N GLU A 27 15.66 -9.86 7.83
CA GLU A 27 15.24 -11.16 8.37
C GLU A 27 13.78 -11.15 8.83
N ILE A 28 13.35 -10.09 9.51
CA ILE A 28 11.97 -9.93 9.97
C ILE A 28 11.03 -9.80 8.78
N LEU A 29 11.39 -9.01 7.77
CA LEU A 29 10.58 -8.86 6.55
C LEU A 29 10.49 -10.16 5.77
N LYS A 30 11.53 -10.96 5.67
CA LYS A 30 11.49 -12.31 5.06
C LYS A 30 10.56 -13.25 5.83
N LYS A 31 10.57 -13.21 7.15
CA LYS A 31 9.63 -13.98 7.96
C LYS A 31 8.20 -13.54 7.72
N TYR A 32 7.95 -12.24 7.70
CA TYR A 32 6.64 -11.66 7.39
C TYR A 32 6.13 -12.08 6.01
N GLU A 33 7.00 -12.08 5.00
CA GLU A 33 6.69 -12.53 3.64
C GLU A 33 6.18 -13.97 3.64
N LEU A 34 6.88 -14.88 4.34
CA LEU A 34 6.50 -16.29 4.46
C LEU A 34 5.17 -16.47 5.23
N GLU A 35 5.03 -15.82 6.37
CA GLU A 35 3.84 -15.93 7.23
C GLU A 35 2.58 -15.39 6.53
N ASN A 36 2.73 -14.36 5.70
CA ASN A 36 1.63 -13.76 4.95
C ASN A 36 1.46 -14.32 3.54
N GLN A 37 2.20 -15.37 3.19
CA GLN A 37 2.11 -16.06 1.91
C GLN A 37 2.26 -15.09 0.71
N ILE A 38 3.19 -14.16 0.81
CA ILE A 38 3.56 -13.27 -0.30
C ILE A 38 4.43 -14.08 -1.26
N THR A 39 3.86 -14.50 -2.38
CA THR A 39 4.51 -15.40 -3.35
C THR A 39 4.81 -14.73 -4.70
N ASN A 40 4.29 -13.52 -4.93
CA ASN A 40 4.59 -12.78 -6.15
C ASN A 40 6.02 -12.20 -6.07
N SER A 41 6.89 -12.61 -6.98
CA SER A 41 8.29 -12.17 -7.04
C SER A 41 8.47 -10.66 -7.25
N ASN A 42 7.43 -9.97 -7.73
CA ASN A 42 7.42 -8.52 -7.92
C ASN A 42 6.82 -7.78 -6.72
N TRP A 43 6.55 -8.46 -5.62
CA TRP A 43 6.16 -7.82 -4.35
C TRP A 43 7.38 -7.68 -3.47
N ASN A 44 7.83 -6.45 -3.26
CA ASN A 44 9.03 -6.13 -2.53
C ASN A 44 8.67 -5.49 -1.18
N LEU A 45 9.05 -6.15 -0.08
CA LEU A 45 9.03 -5.57 1.25
C LEU A 45 10.33 -4.83 1.46
N MET A 46 10.26 -3.54 1.75
CA MET A 46 11.40 -2.63 1.76
C MET A 46 11.60 -2.01 3.14
N THR A 47 12.86 -1.95 3.55
CA THR A 47 13.33 -1.26 4.75
C THR A 47 14.54 -0.41 4.41
N GLY A 48 14.94 0.48 5.30
CA GLY A 48 16.09 1.34 5.05
C GLY A 48 16.18 2.48 6.06
N ASP A 49 16.72 3.61 5.64
CA ASP A 49 16.83 4.79 6.48
C ASP A 49 15.43 5.40 6.76
N ARG A 50 15.12 5.60 8.04
CA ARG A 50 13.82 6.14 8.48
C ARG A 50 13.52 7.51 7.86
N LYS A 51 14.51 8.40 7.80
CA LYS A 51 14.29 9.75 7.26
C LYS A 51 13.94 9.70 5.80
N GLU A 52 14.58 8.83 5.02
CA GLU A 52 14.29 8.66 3.60
C GLU A 52 12.91 8.04 3.37
N ILE A 53 12.52 7.03 4.15
CA ILE A 53 11.19 6.42 4.06
C ILE A 53 10.10 7.45 4.41
N TYR A 54 10.28 8.19 5.51
CA TYR A 54 9.31 9.21 5.92
C TYR A 54 9.27 10.40 4.96
N ARG A 55 10.40 10.78 4.39
CA ARG A 55 10.45 11.80 3.34
C ARG A 55 9.68 11.35 2.10
N LEU A 56 9.87 10.11 1.67
CA LEU A 56 9.11 9.54 0.54
C LEU A 56 7.62 9.54 0.82
N ALA A 57 7.19 9.10 2.00
CA ALA A 57 5.77 9.10 2.37
C ALA A 57 5.19 10.52 2.44
N ASN A 58 5.85 11.41 3.17
CA ASN A 58 5.32 12.75 3.46
C ASN A 58 5.42 13.72 2.26
N GLU A 59 6.56 13.72 1.56
CA GLU A 59 6.82 14.67 0.46
C GLU A 59 6.49 14.06 -0.90
N GLY A 60 6.82 12.76 -1.11
CA GLY A 60 6.59 12.08 -2.37
C GLY A 60 5.13 11.69 -2.58
N PHE A 61 4.51 11.13 -1.56
CA PHE A 61 3.12 10.65 -1.61
C PHE A 61 2.14 11.49 -0.82
N ASN A 62 2.60 12.50 -0.11
CA ASN A 62 1.76 13.35 0.76
C ASN A 62 0.92 12.53 1.77
N LEU A 63 1.49 11.41 2.23
CA LEU A 63 0.93 10.53 3.25
C LEU A 63 1.63 10.77 4.57
N TYR A 64 0.88 11.28 5.57
CA TYR A 64 1.47 11.59 6.87
C TYR A 64 1.98 10.33 7.56
N THR A 65 3.24 10.35 7.94
CA THR A 65 3.92 9.28 8.67
C THR A 65 4.86 9.91 9.70
N ALA A 66 4.73 9.50 10.96
CA ALA A 66 5.57 9.99 12.04
C ALA A 66 5.76 8.95 13.15
N ALA A 67 6.89 8.98 13.83
CA ALA A 67 7.04 8.28 15.09
C ALA A 67 6.24 9.02 16.15
N SER A 68 5.38 8.32 16.89
CA SER A 68 4.56 8.92 17.96
C SER A 68 4.37 7.93 19.11
N PRO A 69 4.66 8.34 20.35
CA PRO A 69 4.43 7.50 21.53
C PRO A 69 2.93 7.34 21.85
N GLU A 70 2.04 8.09 21.20
CA GLU A 70 0.59 8.04 21.44
C GLU A 70 -0.08 6.84 20.79
N PHE A 71 0.56 6.23 19.78
CA PHE A 71 0.04 5.05 19.10
C PHE A 71 0.56 3.76 19.73
N VAL A 72 -0.25 2.70 19.69
CA VAL A 72 0.07 1.39 20.28
C VAL A 72 1.40 0.83 19.77
N ASP A 73 1.70 1.06 18.49
CA ASP A 73 2.94 0.63 17.83
C ASP A 73 4.03 1.70 17.85
N GLY A 74 3.78 2.87 18.47
CA GLY A 74 4.72 3.99 18.47
C GLY A 74 4.86 4.72 17.14
N PHE A 75 3.98 4.46 16.17
CA PHE A 75 4.02 5.04 14.81
C PHE A 75 2.63 5.40 14.31
N GLU A 76 2.54 6.52 13.63
CA GLU A 76 1.35 6.92 12.89
C GLU A 76 1.56 6.61 11.40
N HIS A 77 0.59 5.90 10.80
CA HIS A 77 0.58 5.59 9.37
C HIS A 77 -0.85 5.58 8.83
N SER A 78 -0.97 5.78 7.52
CA SER A 78 -2.27 5.92 6.88
C SER A 78 -2.95 4.60 6.51
N GLY A 79 -2.21 3.51 6.34
CA GLY A 79 -2.73 2.24 5.82
C GLY A 79 -3.23 2.33 4.38
N TYR A 80 -2.73 3.27 3.58
CA TYR A 80 -3.16 3.51 2.21
C TYR A 80 -2.24 2.88 1.17
N PHE A 81 -2.84 2.55 0.01
CA PHE A 81 -2.14 2.25 -1.22
C PHE A 81 -2.23 3.41 -2.21
N ALA A 82 -1.22 3.58 -3.04
CA ALA A 82 -1.24 4.46 -4.21
C ALA A 82 -0.91 3.65 -5.47
N LEU A 83 -1.57 3.97 -6.58
CA LEU A 83 -1.20 3.43 -7.89
C LEU A 83 -0.16 4.35 -8.53
N VAL A 84 0.91 3.76 -9.06
CA VAL A 84 1.95 4.47 -9.77
C VAL A 84 2.14 3.81 -11.14
N ASP A 85 2.15 4.60 -12.21
CA ASP A 85 2.39 4.10 -13.55
C ASP A 85 3.90 3.90 -13.84
N LYS A 86 4.19 3.34 -15.00
CA LYS A 86 5.58 3.04 -15.43
C LYS A 86 6.44 4.30 -15.65
N GLU A 87 5.82 5.45 -15.80
CA GLU A 87 6.48 6.75 -15.89
C GLU A 87 6.72 7.41 -14.53
N GLY A 88 6.21 6.81 -13.43
CA GLY A 88 6.35 7.32 -12.06
C GLY A 88 5.26 8.29 -11.62
N TYR A 89 4.17 8.41 -12.37
CA TYR A 89 3.04 9.28 -11.99
C TYR A 89 2.02 8.54 -11.14
N ILE A 90 1.50 9.20 -10.11
CA ILE A 90 0.36 8.69 -9.34
C ILE A 90 -0.89 8.74 -10.22
N ARG A 91 -1.58 7.60 -10.30
CA ARG A 91 -2.82 7.44 -11.09
C ARG A 91 -3.99 7.19 -10.15
N CYS A 92 -5.14 7.77 -10.49
CA CYS A 92 -6.34 7.66 -9.66
C CYS A 92 -7.62 7.81 -10.48
N ARG A 93 -8.73 7.34 -9.89
CA ARG A 93 -10.08 7.66 -10.39
C ARG A 93 -10.60 8.96 -9.80
N SER A 94 -11.70 9.46 -10.32
CA SER A 94 -12.48 10.48 -9.63
C SER A 94 -13.57 9.84 -8.78
N ASP A 95 -13.84 10.44 -7.62
CA ASP A 95 -14.99 10.09 -6.80
C ASP A 95 -16.30 10.56 -7.45
N LYS A 96 -17.43 10.29 -6.79
CA LYS A 96 -18.78 10.68 -7.27
C LYS A 96 -19.00 12.20 -7.37
N PHE A 97 -18.10 12.99 -6.78
CA PHE A 97 -18.16 14.46 -6.82
C PHE A 97 -17.15 15.06 -7.82
N GLY A 98 -16.36 14.21 -8.49
CA GLY A 98 -15.32 14.63 -9.43
C GLY A 98 -13.95 14.92 -8.81
N ASN A 99 -13.75 14.66 -7.50
CA ASN A 99 -12.47 14.83 -6.85
C ASN A 99 -11.58 13.61 -7.10
N PRO A 100 -10.24 13.80 -7.22
CA PRO A 100 -9.33 12.67 -7.39
C PRO A 100 -9.28 11.79 -6.12
N GLN A 101 -9.56 10.49 -6.27
CA GLN A 101 -9.37 9.49 -5.22
C GLN A 101 -7.95 8.93 -5.34
N VAL A 102 -6.98 9.64 -4.77
CA VAL A 102 -5.55 9.35 -4.94
C VAL A 102 -5.11 8.09 -4.23
N TYR A 103 -5.76 7.74 -3.11
CA TYR A 103 -5.38 6.60 -2.25
C TYR A 103 -6.53 5.63 -2.08
N TYR A 104 -6.16 4.38 -1.79
CA TYR A 104 -7.09 3.27 -1.54
C TYR A 104 -6.80 2.71 -0.15
N LYS A 105 -7.84 2.55 0.67
CA LYS A 105 -7.70 2.00 2.02
C LYS A 105 -7.35 0.51 1.99
N GLY A 106 -6.27 0.17 2.70
CA GLY A 106 -5.88 -1.22 2.94
C GLY A 106 -6.27 -1.75 4.32
N SER A 107 -6.88 -0.93 5.17
CA SER A 107 -7.20 -1.26 6.56
C SER A 107 -8.51 -2.03 6.73
N VAL A 108 -9.40 -2.03 5.74
CA VAL A 108 -10.67 -2.77 5.76
C VAL A 108 -10.49 -4.13 5.10
N ASP A 109 -10.84 -5.21 5.81
CA ASP A 109 -10.70 -6.56 5.27
C ASP A 109 -11.57 -6.77 4.05
N PHE A 110 -10.96 -7.26 2.97
CA PHE A 110 -11.65 -7.55 1.71
C PHE A 110 -12.82 -8.53 1.86
N LYS A 111 -12.72 -9.47 2.81
CA LYS A 111 -13.78 -10.48 3.05
C LYS A 111 -14.94 -9.92 3.86
N GLU A 112 -14.65 -9.04 4.80
CA GLU A 112 -15.67 -8.44 5.68
C GLU A 112 -16.46 -7.35 4.98
N LYS A 113 -15.91 -6.73 3.92
CA LYS A 113 -16.53 -5.67 3.12
C LYS A 113 -16.76 -4.35 3.84
N LEU A 114 -17.00 -4.36 5.13
CA LEU A 114 -17.17 -3.20 6.00
C LEU A 114 -16.32 -3.38 7.26
N ASP A 115 -15.82 -2.30 7.79
CA ASP A 115 -15.18 -2.28 9.10
C ASP A 115 -16.19 -2.04 10.22
N ILE A 116 -15.71 -2.00 11.47
CA ILE A 116 -16.52 -1.74 12.67
C ILE A 116 -17.21 -0.37 12.63
N ASN A 117 -16.71 0.58 11.86
CA ASN A 117 -17.27 1.92 11.68
C ASN A 117 -18.21 2.03 10.48
N GLY A 118 -18.42 0.92 9.74
CA GLY A 118 -19.22 0.89 8.52
C GLY A 118 -18.51 1.44 7.29
N GLU A 119 -17.18 1.59 7.32
CA GLU A 119 -16.39 1.97 6.15
C GLU A 119 -16.21 0.79 5.20
N SER A 120 -16.44 1.03 3.89
CA SER A 120 -16.31 0.00 2.87
C SER A 120 -14.86 -0.32 2.55
N GLU A 121 -14.59 -1.58 2.16
CA GLU A 121 -13.32 -1.98 1.61
C GLU A 121 -13.07 -1.30 0.25
N GLU A 122 -11.81 -0.99 -0.04
CA GLU A 122 -11.41 -0.33 -1.29
C GLU A 122 -10.47 -1.20 -2.16
N ILE A 123 -10.20 -2.43 -1.74
CA ILE A 123 -9.37 -3.37 -2.52
C ILE A 123 -10.03 -3.75 -3.85
N SER A 124 -11.36 -3.83 -3.90
CA SER A 124 -12.10 -4.10 -5.13
C SER A 124 -11.89 -2.99 -6.15
N ILE A 125 -12.03 -1.73 -5.75
CA ILE A 125 -11.83 -0.58 -6.64
C ILE A 125 -10.37 -0.37 -7.02
N LEU A 126 -9.42 -0.63 -6.10
CA LEU A 126 -8.00 -0.67 -6.40
C LEU A 126 -7.70 -1.66 -7.54
N LYS A 127 -8.26 -2.87 -7.48
CA LYS A 127 -8.08 -3.90 -8.50
C LYS A 127 -8.66 -3.50 -9.86
N GLU A 128 -9.84 -2.86 -9.88
CA GLU A 128 -10.44 -2.34 -11.11
C GLU A 128 -9.55 -1.28 -11.76
N ASP A 129 -9.03 -0.32 -10.98
CA ASP A 129 -8.19 0.74 -11.51
C ASP A 129 -6.83 0.25 -11.95
N LEU A 130 -6.27 -0.74 -11.23
CA LEU A 130 -5.05 -1.40 -11.64
C LEU A 130 -5.22 -2.14 -12.98
N LEU A 131 -6.35 -2.85 -13.19
CA LEU A 131 -6.66 -3.48 -14.48
C LEU A 131 -6.74 -2.46 -15.63
N LYS A 132 -7.36 -1.33 -15.40
CA LYS A 132 -7.41 -0.24 -16.41
C LYS A 132 -6.00 0.25 -16.74
N LEU A 133 -5.20 0.51 -15.72
CA LEU A 133 -3.82 0.99 -15.88
C LEU A 133 -2.95 -0.01 -16.66
N LEU A 134 -3.07 -1.31 -16.35
CA LEU A 134 -2.35 -2.38 -17.07
C LEU A 134 -2.84 -2.59 -18.51
N SER A 135 -4.02 -2.06 -18.85
CA SER A 135 -4.61 -2.16 -20.20
C SER A 135 -4.28 -0.95 -21.09
N GLU A 136 -3.67 0.07 -20.53
CA GLU A 136 -3.19 1.26 -21.28
C GLU A 136 -1.91 0.93 -22.08
#